data_2dae5b662f42b073d89b47d4afbe4a5b
#
_entry.id   2dae5b662f42b073d89b47d4afbe4a5b
#
_cell.length_a   1.000
_cell.length_b   1.000
_cell.length_c   1.000
_cell.angle_alpha   90.00
_cell.angle_beta   90.00
_cell.angle_gamma   90.00
#
_symmetry.space_group_name_H-M   'P 1'
#
loop_
_entity.id
_entity.type
_entity.pdbx_description
1 polymer ?
#
loop_
_entity_poly.entity_id
_entity_poly.type
_entity_poly.pdbx_seq_one_letter_code
_entity_poly.pdbx_strand_id
1 'polypeptide(L)'
;MTEAVPDDMPDDLPDDAVVAMLADRALAAAPRLGPVRLVCVDGPAGSGKTTVAGALARTLVGRGVDAAVLHLDDLYDGWAGLEGSLWPRLASQVLEPLRRGRAGRYQRYDWAAAAFDGWVEVPVPQVLVLEGCGSARTQAEPFVVLTAWVEAPPDVRLARGLARDGEAARPDWLRWMDNEAAHFARERTAERADVTLDAFGRMSA
;
A
#
# COMPACT_ATOMS: atom_id res chain seq x y z
N MET A 1 -35.41 -11.63 -17.26
CA MET A 1 -34.62 -12.74 -16.71
C MET A 1 -33.31 -12.10 -16.22
N THR A 2 -33.27 -11.83 -14.95
CA THR A 2 -32.10 -11.21 -14.29
C THR A 2 -31.19 -12.39 -13.91
N GLU A 3 -30.05 -12.49 -14.59
CA GLU A 3 -29.04 -13.49 -14.29
C GLU A 3 -28.38 -13.10 -12.95
N ALA A 4 -28.52 -13.97 -11.96
CA ALA A 4 -27.93 -13.81 -10.65
C ALA A 4 -26.39 -13.96 -10.81
N VAL A 5 -25.66 -12.95 -10.38
CA VAL A 5 -24.20 -13.01 -10.16
C VAL A 5 -23.94 -14.09 -9.11
N PRO A 6 -23.02 -15.05 -9.33
CA PRO A 6 -22.71 -16.05 -8.31
C PRO A 6 -22.10 -15.38 -7.08
N ASP A 7 -22.74 -15.58 -5.94
CA ASP A 7 -22.34 -15.12 -4.60
C ASP A 7 -21.31 -16.10 -4.00
N ASP A 8 -20.26 -16.43 -4.77
CA ASP A 8 -19.20 -17.35 -4.33
C ASP A 8 -17.81 -16.75 -4.60
N MET A 9 -17.60 -15.52 -4.11
CA MET A 9 -16.26 -15.01 -3.86
C MET A 9 -15.89 -15.43 -2.43
N PRO A 10 -14.85 -16.26 -2.23
CA PRO A 10 -14.42 -16.60 -0.88
C PRO A 10 -14.10 -15.32 -0.11
N ASP A 11 -14.40 -15.33 1.20
CA ASP A 11 -14.08 -14.27 2.17
C ASP A 11 -12.57 -13.93 2.12
N ASP A 12 -12.18 -13.09 1.16
CA ASP A 12 -10.80 -12.57 0.99
C ASP A 12 -10.50 -11.45 2.02
N LEU A 13 -11.18 -11.45 3.15
CA LEU A 13 -10.89 -10.52 4.23
C LEU A 13 -9.70 -11.03 5.05
N PRO A 14 -8.76 -10.14 5.41
CA PRO A 14 -7.65 -10.51 6.30
C PRO A 14 -8.19 -11.01 7.64
N ASP A 15 -7.45 -11.92 8.28
CA ASP A 15 -7.75 -12.41 9.61
C ASP A 15 -7.83 -11.23 10.60
N ASP A 16 -8.99 -11.08 11.24
CA ASP A 16 -9.25 -9.99 12.20
C ASP A 16 -8.21 -9.97 13.34
N ALA A 17 -7.71 -11.13 13.77
CA ALA A 17 -6.68 -11.22 14.82
C ALA A 17 -5.33 -10.67 14.32
N VAL A 18 -4.99 -10.91 13.05
CA VAL A 18 -3.77 -10.36 12.42
C VAL A 18 -3.89 -8.85 12.28
N VAL A 19 -5.03 -8.36 11.80
CA VAL A 19 -5.28 -6.92 11.67
C VAL A 19 -5.26 -6.21 13.03
N ALA A 20 -5.85 -6.83 14.06
CA ALA A 20 -5.80 -6.32 15.44
C ALA A 20 -4.36 -6.25 15.96
N MET A 21 -3.55 -7.28 15.73
CA MET A 21 -2.14 -7.32 16.10
C MET A 21 -1.33 -6.23 15.39
N LEU A 22 -1.56 -5.99 14.09
CA LEU A 22 -0.92 -4.89 13.36
C LEU A 22 -1.28 -3.52 13.97
N ALA A 23 -2.56 -3.31 14.30
CA ALA A 23 -3.01 -2.09 14.95
C ALA A 23 -2.36 -1.90 16.33
N ASP A 24 -2.28 -2.95 17.15
CA ASP A 24 -1.64 -2.91 18.47
C ASP A 24 -0.15 -2.55 18.34
N ARG A 25 0.58 -3.17 17.42
CA ARG A 25 2.00 -2.88 17.17
C ARG A 25 2.20 -1.44 16.72
N ALA A 26 1.38 -0.97 15.79
CA ALA A 26 1.45 0.41 15.31
C ALA A 26 1.23 1.43 16.43
N LEU A 27 0.24 1.19 17.31
CA LEU A 27 -0.11 2.09 18.40
C LEU A 27 0.90 2.05 19.56
N ALA A 28 1.54 0.89 19.80
CA ALA A 28 2.57 0.75 20.84
C ALA A 28 3.85 1.52 20.50
N ALA A 29 4.12 1.76 19.22
CA ALA A 29 5.31 2.49 18.78
C ALA A 29 5.15 4.01 18.96
N ALA A 30 6.22 4.71 19.33
CA ALA A 30 6.25 6.16 19.27
C ALA A 30 6.20 6.65 17.80
N PRO A 31 5.52 7.79 17.50
CA PRO A 31 5.49 8.32 16.14
C PRO A 31 6.90 8.73 15.68
N ARG A 32 7.22 8.45 14.41
CA ARG A 32 8.54 8.72 13.81
C ARG A 32 8.47 9.71 12.63
N LEU A 33 7.26 10.00 12.14
CA LEU A 33 7.02 10.99 11.10
C LEU A 33 6.39 12.27 11.72
N GLY A 34 7.16 13.01 12.52
CA GLY A 34 6.60 14.07 13.35
C GLY A 34 5.59 13.49 14.35
N PRO A 35 4.34 13.98 14.37
CA PRO A 35 3.29 13.43 15.25
C PRO A 35 2.64 12.16 14.70
N VAL A 36 2.98 11.74 13.47
CA VAL A 36 2.33 10.64 12.74
C VAL A 36 3.08 9.33 12.91
N ARG A 37 2.36 8.23 13.10
CA ARG A 37 2.86 6.86 12.98
C ARG A 37 2.67 6.40 11.54
N LEU A 38 3.77 6.20 10.82
CA LEU A 38 3.73 5.70 9.45
C LEU A 38 3.80 4.17 9.48
N VAL A 39 2.76 3.53 8.97
CA VAL A 39 2.72 2.08 8.73
C VAL A 39 2.82 1.85 7.23
N CYS A 40 3.76 1.01 6.81
CA CYS A 40 3.88 0.60 5.41
C CYS A 40 3.28 -0.79 5.18
N VAL A 41 2.43 -0.91 4.17
CA VAL A 41 1.93 -2.20 3.66
C VAL A 41 2.50 -2.37 2.26
N ASP A 42 3.59 -3.12 2.17
CA ASP A 42 4.36 -3.29 0.94
C ASP A 42 4.27 -4.73 0.41
N GLY A 43 4.68 -4.92 -0.80
CA GLY A 43 4.67 -6.21 -1.48
C GLY A 43 4.32 -6.07 -2.96
N PRO A 44 4.40 -7.15 -3.74
CA PRO A 44 4.19 -7.08 -5.18
C PRO A 44 2.72 -6.76 -5.55
N ALA A 45 2.51 -6.19 -6.74
CA ALA A 45 1.18 -5.86 -7.26
C ALA A 45 0.29 -7.12 -7.30
N GLY A 46 -0.98 -6.96 -6.95
CA GLY A 46 -1.95 -8.08 -6.91
C GLY A 46 -1.87 -8.99 -5.68
N SER A 47 -0.99 -8.69 -4.70
CA SER A 47 -0.83 -9.53 -3.50
C SER A 47 -1.93 -9.38 -2.45
N GLY A 48 -2.75 -8.31 -2.49
CA GLY A 48 -3.80 -8.08 -1.49
C GLY A 48 -3.52 -6.94 -0.51
N LYS A 49 -2.46 -6.16 -0.72
CA LYS A 49 -2.06 -5.02 0.14
C LYS A 49 -3.19 -4.05 0.46
N THR A 50 -3.95 -3.65 -0.55
CA THR A 50 -5.06 -2.70 -0.42
C THR A 50 -6.14 -3.21 0.54
N THR A 51 -6.43 -4.52 0.49
CA THR A 51 -7.38 -5.17 1.40
C THR A 51 -6.87 -5.13 2.84
N VAL A 52 -5.60 -5.47 3.06
CA VAL A 52 -4.95 -5.41 4.39
C VAL A 52 -4.90 -3.98 4.92
N ALA A 53 -4.47 -3.02 4.11
CA ALA A 53 -4.39 -1.60 4.49
C ALA A 53 -5.76 -1.02 4.87
N GLY A 54 -6.79 -1.34 4.06
CA GLY A 54 -8.15 -0.92 4.34
C GLY A 54 -8.73 -1.55 5.63
N ALA A 55 -8.45 -2.83 5.88
CA ALA A 55 -8.86 -3.49 7.12
C ALA A 55 -8.16 -2.88 8.34
N LEU A 56 -6.86 -2.64 8.26
CA LEU A 56 -6.08 -1.99 9.31
C LEU A 56 -6.63 -0.59 9.64
N ALA A 57 -6.89 0.23 8.62
CA ALA A 57 -7.43 1.57 8.81
C ALA A 57 -8.81 1.53 9.47
N ARG A 58 -9.73 0.64 9.01
CA ARG A 58 -11.04 0.46 9.65
C ARG A 58 -10.93 0.05 11.11
N THR A 59 -10.03 -0.87 11.43
CA THR A 59 -9.79 -1.32 12.82
C THR A 59 -9.29 -0.18 13.69
N LEU A 60 -8.34 0.64 13.19
CA LEU A 60 -7.84 1.81 13.90
C LEU A 60 -8.96 2.84 14.14
N VAL A 61 -9.73 3.16 13.11
CA VAL A 61 -10.88 4.09 13.23
C VAL A 61 -11.93 3.56 14.21
N GLY A 62 -12.24 2.25 14.18
CA GLY A 62 -13.16 1.61 15.13
C GLY A 62 -12.68 1.67 16.59
N ARG A 63 -11.36 1.88 16.81
CA ARG A 63 -10.75 2.13 18.14
C ARG A 63 -10.67 3.62 18.52
N GLY A 64 -11.24 4.50 17.71
CA GLY A 64 -11.23 5.96 17.93
C GLY A 64 -9.90 6.63 17.53
N VAL A 65 -9.06 5.96 16.73
CA VAL A 65 -7.80 6.50 16.22
C VAL A 65 -8.04 7.20 14.89
N ASP A 66 -7.56 8.43 14.74
CA ASP A 66 -7.55 9.12 13.45
C ASP A 66 -6.53 8.46 12.52
N ALA A 67 -7.02 7.72 11.53
CA ALA A 67 -6.21 6.94 10.60
C ALA A 67 -6.62 7.23 9.14
N ALA A 68 -5.61 7.37 8.28
CA ALA A 68 -5.77 7.56 6.84
C ALA A 68 -4.98 6.52 6.06
N VAL A 69 -5.44 6.18 4.86
CA VAL A 69 -4.71 5.36 3.88
C VAL A 69 -4.26 6.25 2.73
N LEU A 70 -3.02 6.07 2.31
CA LEU A 70 -2.49 6.65 1.08
C LEU A 70 -2.06 5.52 0.15
N HIS A 71 -2.63 5.49 -1.04
CA HIS A 71 -2.35 4.51 -2.07
C HIS A 71 -1.24 5.03 -2.99
N LEU A 72 -0.15 4.28 -3.14
CA LEU A 72 0.93 4.67 -4.05
C LEU A 72 0.51 4.62 -5.52
N ASP A 73 -0.55 3.86 -5.84
CA ASP A 73 -1.15 3.84 -7.18
C ASP A 73 -1.59 5.24 -7.65
N ASP A 74 -1.89 6.14 -6.72
CA ASP A 74 -2.18 7.55 -6.99
C ASP A 74 -0.93 8.37 -7.35
N LEU A 75 0.26 7.87 -7.11
CA LEU A 75 1.52 8.63 -7.21
C LEU A 75 2.49 8.11 -8.27
N TYR A 76 2.29 6.89 -8.80
CA TYR A 76 3.10 6.40 -9.92
C TYR A 76 2.84 7.25 -11.17
N ASP A 77 3.90 7.55 -11.92
CA ASP A 77 3.82 8.18 -13.24
C ASP A 77 3.68 7.10 -14.34
N GLY A 78 2.61 6.33 -14.27
CA GLY A 78 2.30 5.21 -15.16
C GLY A 78 3.04 3.92 -14.79
N TRP A 79 3.07 2.99 -15.72
CA TRP A 79 3.63 1.64 -15.55
C TRP A 79 5.16 1.59 -15.30
N ALA A 80 5.87 2.69 -15.48
CA ALA A 80 7.29 2.82 -15.13
C ALA A 80 7.52 3.59 -13.81
N GLY A 81 6.44 4.01 -13.14
CA GLY A 81 6.46 4.96 -12.05
C GLY A 81 7.12 4.50 -10.75
N LEU A 82 7.33 3.20 -10.56
CA LEU A 82 7.93 2.67 -9.34
C LEU A 82 9.32 3.26 -9.02
N GLU A 83 10.17 3.40 -10.05
CA GLU A 83 11.51 3.99 -9.94
C GLU A 83 11.60 5.43 -10.46
N GLY A 84 10.47 5.98 -10.91
CA GLY A 84 10.36 7.32 -11.48
C GLY A 84 10.23 8.42 -10.44
N SER A 85 9.20 9.22 -10.58
CA SER A 85 8.95 10.39 -9.73
C SER A 85 8.28 10.05 -8.38
N LEU A 86 7.92 8.79 -8.11
CA LEU A 86 7.21 8.36 -6.92
C LEU A 86 7.81 8.93 -5.62
N TRP A 87 9.06 8.56 -5.33
CA TRP A 87 9.65 8.91 -4.05
C TRP A 87 9.86 10.42 -3.86
N PRO A 88 10.43 11.17 -4.83
CA PRO A 88 10.54 12.63 -4.72
C PRO A 88 9.19 13.32 -4.50
N ARG A 89 8.12 12.86 -5.15
CA ARG A 89 6.77 13.41 -4.98
C ARG A 89 6.20 13.08 -3.60
N LEU A 90 6.23 11.82 -3.20
CA LEU A 90 5.78 11.38 -1.87
C LEU A 90 6.52 12.13 -0.75
N ALA A 91 7.85 12.19 -0.85
CA ALA A 91 8.69 12.82 0.16
C ALA A 91 8.38 14.33 0.29
N SER A 92 8.35 15.06 -0.82
CA SER A 92 8.17 16.52 -0.79
C SER A 92 6.72 16.95 -0.55
N GLN A 93 5.75 16.20 -1.08
CA GLN A 93 4.35 16.57 -1.08
C GLN A 93 3.61 16.08 0.18
N VAL A 94 4.06 14.96 0.77
CA VAL A 94 3.36 14.32 1.89
C VAL A 94 4.25 14.17 3.13
N LEU A 95 5.38 13.41 3.02
CA LEU A 95 6.13 13.03 4.21
C LEU A 95 6.76 14.24 4.91
N GLU A 96 7.38 15.15 4.17
CA GLU A 96 8.03 16.33 4.75
C GLU A 96 7.04 17.32 5.41
N PRO A 97 5.86 17.64 4.84
CA PRO A 97 4.80 18.35 5.54
C PRO A 97 4.35 17.66 6.82
N LEU A 98 4.04 16.36 6.78
CA LEU A 98 3.59 15.59 7.94
C LEU A 98 4.66 15.54 9.04
N ARG A 99 5.93 15.37 8.67
CA ARG A 99 7.05 15.42 9.61
C ARG A 99 7.11 16.73 10.42
N ARG A 100 6.64 17.83 9.82
CA ARG A 100 6.52 19.15 10.45
C ARG A 100 5.19 19.40 11.14
N GLY A 101 4.34 18.39 11.28
CA GLY A 101 2.99 18.51 11.85
C GLY A 101 2.04 19.34 10.98
N ARG A 102 2.25 19.39 9.67
CA ARG A 102 1.40 20.12 8.72
C ARG A 102 0.78 19.13 7.72
N ALA A 103 -0.43 19.45 7.28
CA ALA A 103 -1.07 18.69 6.21
C ALA A 103 -0.21 18.66 4.94
N GLY A 104 -0.13 17.50 4.31
CA GLY A 104 0.44 17.31 2.99
C GLY A 104 -0.64 17.43 1.91
N ARG A 105 -0.22 17.51 0.68
CA ARG A 105 -1.11 17.36 -0.48
C ARG A 105 -0.32 16.85 -1.66
N TYR A 106 -0.90 15.95 -2.43
CA TYR A 106 -0.25 15.39 -3.62
C TYR A 106 -1.15 15.51 -4.84
N GLN A 107 -0.55 15.53 -6.04
CA GLN A 107 -1.29 15.38 -7.28
C GLN A 107 -1.50 13.89 -7.54
N ARG A 108 -2.76 13.52 -7.82
CA ARG A 108 -3.12 12.16 -8.17
C ARG A 108 -2.84 11.88 -9.64
N TYR A 109 -2.30 10.72 -9.94
CA TYR A 109 -2.13 10.27 -11.31
C TYR A 109 -3.44 9.72 -11.85
N ASP A 110 -3.89 10.28 -12.96
CA ASP A 110 -5.03 9.77 -13.74
C ASP A 110 -4.49 8.76 -14.76
N TRP A 111 -4.76 7.49 -14.54
CA TRP A 111 -4.30 6.40 -15.38
C TRP A 111 -4.93 6.42 -16.77
N ALA A 112 -6.15 6.95 -16.95
CA ALA A 112 -6.82 7.06 -18.23
C ALA A 112 -6.26 8.22 -19.05
N ALA A 113 -5.98 9.35 -18.40
CA ALA A 113 -5.37 10.53 -19.02
C ALA A 113 -3.84 10.42 -19.14
N ALA A 114 -3.21 9.44 -18.48
CA ALA A 114 -1.75 9.28 -18.36
C ALA A 114 -1.05 10.57 -17.87
N ALA A 115 -1.64 11.25 -16.90
CA ALA A 115 -1.16 12.53 -16.39
C ALA A 115 -1.50 12.72 -14.90
N PHE A 116 -0.72 13.58 -14.24
CA PHE A 116 -1.09 14.04 -12.90
C PHE A 116 -2.16 15.12 -12.98
N ASP A 117 -3.31 14.88 -12.32
CA ASP A 117 -4.41 15.83 -12.26
C ASP A 117 -5.03 15.86 -10.86
N GLY A 118 -5.57 17.05 -10.50
CA GLY A 118 -6.18 17.29 -9.21
C GLY A 118 -5.19 17.21 -8.03
N TRP A 119 -5.60 17.76 -6.90
CA TRP A 119 -4.86 17.73 -5.65
C TRP A 119 -5.66 17.01 -4.58
N VAL A 120 -5.03 16.07 -3.90
CA VAL A 120 -5.60 15.35 -2.75
C VAL A 120 -4.91 15.84 -1.50
N GLU A 121 -5.67 16.27 -0.50
CA GLU A 121 -5.14 16.66 0.80
C GLU A 121 -4.94 15.44 1.69
N VAL A 122 -3.82 15.45 2.42
CA VAL A 122 -3.50 14.47 3.44
C VAL A 122 -3.45 15.20 4.78
N PRO A 123 -4.50 15.10 5.62
CA PRO A 123 -4.50 15.72 6.93
C PRO A 123 -3.38 15.12 7.79
N VAL A 124 -3.15 15.65 8.99
CA VAL A 124 -2.17 15.08 9.93
C VAL A 124 -2.86 14.01 10.77
N PRO A 125 -2.88 12.73 10.35
CA PRO A 125 -3.54 11.67 11.11
C PRO A 125 -2.65 11.21 12.28
N GLN A 126 -3.22 10.48 13.23
CA GLN A 126 -2.43 9.78 14.25
C GLN A 126 -1.67 8.58 13.64
N VAL A 127 -2.29 7.90 12.65
CA VAL A 127 -1.67 6.80 11.88
C VAL A 127 -1.90 7.03 10.40
N LEU A 128 -0.83 7.04 9.62
CA LEU A 128 -0.89 6.99 8.16
C LEU A 128 -0.51 5.58 7.70
N VAL A 129 -1.41 4.91 7.01
CA VAL A 129 -1.12 3.65 6.32
C VAL A 129 -0.73 3.98 4.88
N LEU A 130 0.53 3.79 4.54
CA LEU A 130 1.06 3.94 3.19
C LEU A 130 1.08 2.57 2.53
N GLU A 131 0.30 2.36 1.48
CA GLU A 131 0.25 1.07 0.82
C GLU A 131 0.63 1.15 -0.65
N GLY A 132 1.27 0.11 -1.15
CA GLY A 132 1.70 -0.03 -2.54
C GLY A 132 3.13 -0.51 -2.69
N CYS A 133 3.50 -0.93 -3.90
CA CYS A 133 4.85 -1.38 -4.21
C CYS A 133 5.88 -0.29 -3.91
N GLY A 134 6.86 -0.60 -3.06
CA GLY A 134 7.91 0.35 -2.67
C GLY A 134 7.50 1.35 -1.58
N SER A 135 6.41 1.10 -0.85
CA SER A 135 6.02 1.92 0.30
C SER A 135 7.05 1.83 1.44
N ALA A 136 7.68 0.66 1.63
CA ALA A 136 8.68 0.40 2.64
C ALA A 136 10.13 0.37 2.09
N ARG A 137 10.40 1.13 1.01
CA ARG A 137 11.77 1.28 0.52
C ARG A 137 12.70 1.83 1.62
N THR A 138 14.00 1.60 1.50
CA THR A 138 15.01 1.98 2.49
C THR A 138 14.92 3.45 2.90
N GLN A 139 14.56 4.33 1.97
CA GLN A 139 14.39 5.76 2.23
C GLN A 139 13.23 6.07 3.18
N ALA A 140 12.25 5.17 3.34
CA ALA A 140 11.13 5.32 4.28
C ALA A 140 11.49 4.92 5.71
N GLU A 141 12.50 4.06 5.92
CA GLU A 141 12.87 3.49 7.24
C GLU A 141 12.95 4.50 8.40
N PRO A 142 13.51 5.72 8.22
CA PRO A 142 13.60 6.67 9.33
C PRO A 142 12.24 7.08 9.90
N PHE A 143 11.17 6.90 9.13
CA PHE A 143 9.82 7.39 9.45
C PHE A 143 8.85 6.27 9.84
N VAL A 144 9.13 5.03 9.43
CA VAL A 144 8.24 3.88 9.56
C VAL A 144 8.27 3.32 10.98
N VAL A 145 7.10 3.01 11.52
CA VAL A 145 6.95 2.35 12.82
C VAL A 145 6.60 0.87 12.70
N LEU A 146 6.05 0.46 11.55
CA LEU A 146 5.68 -0.92 11.25
C LEU A 146 5.69 -1.14 9.75
N THR A 147 6.30 -2.22 9.29
CA THR A 147 6.24 -2.70 7.92
C THR A 147 5.57 -4.07 7.86
N ALA A 148 4.47 -4.17 7.11
CA ALA A 148 3.84 -5.42 6.73
C ALA A 148 4.17 -5.74 5.27
N TRP A 149 4.74 -6.89 5.01
CA TRP A 149 4.94 -7.44 3.68
C TRP A 149 3.78 -8.38 3.34
N VAL A 150 3.15 -8.16 2.18
CA VAL A 150 2.06 -9.01 1.69
C VAL A 150 2.48 -9.67 0.40
N GLU A 151 2.47 -10.99 0.35
CA GLU A 151 2.89 -11.74 -0.83
C GLU A 151 1.81 -12.69 -1.35
N ALA A 152 1.87 -12.98 -2.63
CA ALA A 152 1.05 -13.99 -3.30
C ALA A 152 1.82 -14.60 -4.47
N PRO A 153 1.51 -15.84 -4.88
CA PRO A 153 2.11 -16.46 -6.06
C PRO A 153 1.96 -15.59 -7.31
N PRO A 154 2.97 -15.52 -8.20
CA PRO A 154 2.98 -14.64 -9.37
C PRO A 154 1.78 -14.84 -10.30
N ASP A 155 1.35 -16.09 -10.51
CA ASP A 155 0.20 -16.45 -11.32
C ASP A 155 -1.12 -15.93 -10.74
N VAL A 156 -1.30 -16.02 -9.41
CA VAL A 156 -2.45 -15.46 -8.69
C VAL A 156 -2.50 -13.94 -8.84
N ARG A 157 -1.36 -13.28 -8.67
CA ARG A 157 -1.24 -11.82 -8.77
C ARG A 157 -1.58 -11.32 -10.17
N LEU A 158 -1.03 -11.98 -11.20
CA LEU A 158 -1.31 -11.67 -12.59
C LEU A 158 -2.80 -11.90 -12.92
N ALA A 159 -3.37 -13.03 -12.47
CA ALA A 159 -4.79 -13.31 -12.69
C ALA A 159 -5.69 -12.24 -12.05
N ARG A 160 -5.43 -11.84 -10.81
CA ARG A 160 -6.17 -10.75 -10.12
C ARG A 160 -6.03 -9.42 -10.86
N GLY A 161 -4.81 -9.10 -11.30
CA GLY A 161 -4.55 -7.87 -12.06
C GLY A 161 -5.30 -7.82 -13.38
N LEU A 162 -5.27 -8.89 -14.16
CA LEU A 162 -5.97 -8.95 -15.44
C LEU A 162 -7.49 -8.99 -15.29
N ALA A 163 -8.01 -9.60 -14.20
CA ALA A 163 -9.43 -9.54 -13.89
C ALA A 163 -9.91 -8.10 -13.61
N ARG A 164 -9.06 -7.26 -12.99
CA ARG A 164 -9.35 -5.86 -12.68
C ARG A 164 -9.17 -4.94 -13.90
N ASP A 165 -8.03 -5.07 -14.60
CA ASP A 165 -7.57 -4.10 -15.60
C ASP A 165 -7.85 -4.56 -17.05
N GLY A 166 -8.27 -5.79 -17.22
CA GLY A 166 -8.54 -6.41 -18.52
C GLY A 166 -7.32 -7.08 -19.16
N GLU A 167 -7.57 -8.01 -20.07
CA GLU A 167 -6.53 -8.80 -20.74
C GLU A 167 -5.57 -7.95 -21.59
N ALA A 168 -6.03 -6.80 -22.09
CA ALA A 168 -5.20 -5.88 -22.86
C ALA A 168 -4.02 -5.30 -22.04
N ALA A 169 -4.13 -5.26 -20.73
CA ALA A 169 -3.08 -4.77 -19.83
C ALA A 169 -1.96 -5.80 -19.57
N ARG A 170 -2.05 -7.04 -20.06
CA ARG A 170 -1.08 -8.11 -19.80
C ARG A 170 0.38 -7.73 -20.09
N PRO A 171 0.73 -7.07 -21.21
CA PRO A 171 2.12 -6.67 -21.45
C PRO A 171 2.65 -5.67 -20.42
N ASP A 172 1.79 -4.77 -19.94
CA ASP A 172 2.15 -3.78 -18.94
C ASP A 172 2.30 -4.44 -17.55
N TRP A 173 1.42 -5.38 -17.21
CA TRP A 173 1.51 -6.19 -16.01
C TRP A 173 2.82 -6.99 -15.94
N LEU A 174 3.21 -7.65 -17.01
CA LEU A 174 4.45 -8.44 -17.03
C LEU A 174 5.68 -7.52 -16.85
N ARG A 175 5.71 -6.37 -17.53
CA ARG A 175 6.79 -5.38 -17.32
C ARG A 175 6.83 -4.83 -15.89
N TRP A 176 5.65 -4.56 -15.32
CA TRP A 176 5.57 -4.13 -13.92
C TRP A 176 6.11 -5.18 -12.98
N MET A 177 5.73 -6.44 -13.15
CA MET A 177 6.19 -7.56 -12.33
C MET A 177 7.72 -7.73 -12.40
N ASP A 178 8.34 -7.56 -13.57
CA ASP A 178 9.80 -7.57 -13.72
C ASP A 178 10.45 -6.40 -12.97
N ASN A 179 9.89 -5.19 -13.11
CA ASN A 179 10.40 -3.98 -12.45
C ASN A 179 10.28 -4.07 -10.92
N GLU A 180 9.14 -4.54 -10.40
CA GLU A 180 8.97 -4.70 -8.95
C GLU A 180 9.87 -5.79 -8.38
N ALA A 181 10.10 -6.89 -9.11
CA ALA A 181 11.03 -7.93 -8.69
C ALA A 181 12.45 -7.39 -8.54
N ALA A 182 12.92 -6.59 -9.51
CA ALA A 182 14.21 -5.93 -9.45
C ALA A 182 14.28 -4.90 -8.30
N HIS A 183 13.19 -4.16 -8.07
CA HIS A 183 13.06 -3.23 -6.95
C HIS A 183 13.20 -3.96 -5.62
N PHE A 184 12.40 -4.99 -5.38
CA PHE A 184 12.40 -5.73 -4.12
C PHE A 184 13.69 -6.49 -3.84
N ALA A 185 14.35 -7.01 -4.89
CA ALA A 185 15.68 -7.62 -4.76
C ALA A 185 16.72 -6.60 -4.26
N ARG A 186 16.67 -5.37 -4.76
CA ARG A 186 17.57 -4.28 -4.35
C ARG A 186 17.24 -3.75 -2.96
N GLU A 187 15.96 -3.51 -2.69
CA GLU A 187 15.48 -2.94 -1.42
C GLU A 187 15.43 -3.97 -0.27
N ARG A 188 15.39 -5.27 -0.59
CA ARG A 188 15.27 -6.37 0.37
C ARG A 188 14.07 -6.18 1.33
N THR A 189 12.97 -5.66 0.82
CA THR A 189 11.82 -5.23 1.65
C THR A 189 11.22 -6.39 2.44
N ALA A 190 11.04 -7.56 1.81
CA ALA A 190 10.52 -8.74 2.48
C ALA A 190 11.36 -9.16 3.69
N GLU A 191 12.71 -9.09 3.58
CA GLU A 191 13.62 -9.45 4.66
C GLU A 191 13.65 -8.43 5.82
N ARG A 192 13.29 -7.17 5.52
CA ARG A 192 13.26 -6.07 6.50
C ARG A 192 11.89 -5.86 7.14
N ALA A 193 10.86 -6.57 6.64
CA ALA A 193 9.50 -6.44 7.14
C ALA A 193 9.37 -6.97 8.57
N ASP A 194 8.58 -6.28 9.38
CA ASP A 194 8.27 -6.71 10.75
C ASP A 194 7.28 -7.88 10.78
N VAL A 195 6.46 -7.99 9.73
CA VAL A 195 5.39 -9.00 9.58
C VAL A 195 5.29 -9.40 8.12
N THR A 196 5.23 -10.70 7.85
CA THR A 196 4.94 -11.25 6.52
C THR A 196 3.56 -11.90 6.50
N LEU A 197 2.76 -11.53 5.51
CA LEU A 197 1.40 -11.98 5.30
C LEU A 197 1.25 -12.67 3.95
N ASP A 198 0.41 -13.70 3.90
CA ASP A 198 0.03 -14.34 2.65
C ASP A 198 -1.02 -13.53 1.86
N ALA A 199 -1.44 -14.07 0.72
CA ALA A 199 -2.46 -13.49 -0.17
C ALA A 199 -3.84 -13.26 0.47
N PHE A 200 -4.07 -13.82 1.65
CA PHE A 200 -5.31 -13.73 2.42
C PHE A 200 -5.13 -12.91 3.72
N GLY A 201 -4.00 -12.24 3.87
CA GLY A 201 -3.69 -11.45 5.06
C GLY A 201 -3.48 -12.27 6.33
N ARG A 202 -3.04 -13.53 6.20
CA ARG A 202 -2.68 -14.41 7.32
C ARG A 202 -1.17 -14.39 7.52
N MET A 203 -0.71 -14.61 8.74
CA MET A 203 0.72 -14.72 9.02
C MET A 203 1.34 -15.85 8.20
N SER A 204 2.36 -15.52 7.42
CA SER A 204 3.21 -16.53 6.80
C SER A 204 4.12 -17.16 7.85
N ALA A 205 4.29 -18.48 7.76
CA ALA A 205 5.10 -19.26 8.71
C ALA A 205 6.61 -19.02 8.51
#